data_460545d9f23145b9ce497de964993e6c
#
_entry.id   460545d9f23145b9ce497de964993e6c
#
_cell.length_a   1.000
_cell.length_b   1.000
_cell.length_c   1.000
_cell.angle_alpha   90.00
_cell.angle_beta   90.00
_cell.angle_gamma   90.00
#
_symmetry.space_group_name_H-M   'P 1'
#
loop_
_entity.id
_entity.type
_entity.pdbx_description
1 polymer ?
#
loop_
_entity_poly.entity_id
_entity_poly.type
_entity_poly.pdbx_seq_one_letter_code
_entity_poly.pdbx_strand_id
1 'polypeptide(L)'
;MPDAFEEAVDLWRQGTARLIAGDLDEAVRLFTRSLELKPTAEAYTFRGWAYSFEGRLDDAIEECRKAITTDPTFGNPYNDIGCYLMECGRPEEAVAWFEKAKEAPRYEPRHFPYLNLGRLRVSRGEFAEALVEFQGALERCPGDPIALRFLEALKNHVN
;
A
#
# COMPACT_ATOMS: atom_id res chain seq x y z
N MET A 1 20.89 10.59 25.36
CA MET A 1 20.15 9.32 25.22
C MET A 1 19.00 9.59 24.28
N PRO A 2 18.85 8.82 23.20
CA PRO A 2 17.68 8.93 22.36
C PRO A 2 16.43 8.67 23.20
N ASP A 3 15.34 9.38 22.91
CA ASP A 3 14.07 9.06 23.54
C ASP A 3 13.47 7.79 22.93
N ALA A 4 12.44 7.23 23.55
CA ALA A 4 11.81 6.00 23.09
C ALA A 4 11.24 6.12 21.66
N PHE A 5 10.86 7.33 21.26
CA PHE A 5 10.36 7.58 19.90
C PHE A 5 11.51 7.56 18.88
N GLU A 6 12.64 8.20 19.19
CA GLU A 6 13.83 8.18 18.32
C GLU A 6 14.34 6.75 18.13
N GLU A 7 14.43 5.98 19.22
CA GLU A 7 14.83 4.56 19.15
C GLU A 7 13.84 3.72 18.33
N ALA A 8 12.54 3.93 18.49
CA ALA A 8 11.51 3.24 17.71
C ALA A 8 11.64 3.55 16.21
N VAL A 9 11.90 4.80 15.85
CA VAL A 9 12.12 5.22 14.46
C VAL A 9 13.37 4.57 13.86
N ASP A 10 14.45 4.49 14.63
CA ASP A 10 15.68 3.84 14.16
C ASP A 10 15.50 2.34 13.94
N LEU A 11 14.78 1.65 14.84
CA LEU A 11 14.44 0.24 14.67
C LEU A 11 13.56 0.02 13.43
N TRP A 12 12.58 0.88 13.20
CA TRP A 12 11.76 0.82 11.99
C TRP A 12 12.61 1.01 10.71
N ARG A 13 13.54 1.96 10.70
CA ARG A 13 14.45 2.17 9.56
C ARG A 13 15.34 0.96 9.31
N GLN A 14 15.90 0.37 10.37
CA GLN A 14 16.69 -0.86 10.26
C GLN A 14 15.83 -2.02 9.74
N GLY A 15 14.60 -2.18 10.24
CA GLY A 15 13.65 -3.18 9.77
C GLY A 15 13.32 -3.00 8.29
N THR A 16 13.12 -1.76 7.85
CA THR A 16 12.89 -1.43 6.43
C THR A 16 14.09 -1.84 5.55
N ALA A 17 15.30 -1.57 5.99
CA ALA A 17 16.51 -1.99 5.27
C ALA A 17 16.61 -3.52 5.16
N ARG A 18 16.26 -4.26 6.23
CA ARG A 18 16.22 -5.73 6.22
C ARG A 18 15.13 -6.27 5.29
N LEU A 19 13.94 -5.66 5.31
CA LEU A 19 12.84 -6.01 4.42
C LEU A 19 13.24 -5.87 2.94
N ILE A 20 13.87 -4.75 2.58
CA ILE A 20 14.37 -4.51 1.22
C ILE A 20 15.46 -5.52 0.83
N ALA A 21 16.30 -5.92 1.77
CA ALA A 21 17.32 -6.95 1.57
C ALA A 21 16.76 -8.40 1.51
N GLY A 22 15.45 -8.58 1.77
CA GLY A 22 14.80 -9.90 1.77
C GLY A 22 14.97 -10.69 3.07
N ASP A 23 15.56 -10.10 4.11
CA ASP A 23 15.72 -10.72 5.43
C ASP A 23 14.43 -10.48 6.25
N LEU A 24 13.39 -11.26 5.94
CA LEU A 24 12.04 -11.05 6.48
C LEU A 24 11.98 -11.31 7.99
N ASP A 25 12.65 -12.34 8.49
CA ASP A 25 12.65 -12.67 9.92
C ASP A 25 13.24 -11.53 10.76
N GLU A 26 14.38 -11.00 10.35
CA GLU A 26 15.02 -9.89 11.05
C GLU A 26 14.20 -8.59 10.90
N ALA A 27 13.58 -8.36 9.73
CA ALA A 27 12.69 -7.23 9.52
C ALA A 27 11.51 -7.27 10.50
N VAL A 28 10.82 -8.39 10.62
CA VAL A 28 9.69 -8.59 11.55
C VAL A 28 10.14 -8.38 12.99
N ARG A 29 11.32 -8.89 13.38
CA ARG A 29 11.87 -8.72 14.72
C ARG A 29 12.12 -7.25 15.06
N LEU A 30 12.70 -6.50 14.13
CA LEU A 30 12.99 -5.07 14.30
C LEU A 30 11.71 -4.23 14.34
N PHE A 31 10.73 -4.50 13.47
CA PHE A 31 9.43 -3.82 13.53
C PHE A 31 8.69 -4.12 14.83
N THR A 32 8.76 -5.36 15.32
CA THR A 32 8.13 -5.74 16.60
C THR A 32 8.75 -4.94 17.75
N ARG A 33 10.07 -4.86 17.83
CA ARG A 33 10.74 -4.04 18.84
C ARG A 33 10.42 -2.56 18.73
N SER A 34 10.34 -2.02 17.50
CA SER A 34 9.90 -0.64 17.27
C SER A 34 8.50 -0.40 17.86
N LEU A 35 7.56 -1.32 17.60
CA LEU A 35 6.18 -1.24 18.09
C LEU A 35 6.05 -1.40 19.61
N GLU A 36 6.91 -2.19 20.24
CA GLU A 36 6.98 -2.33 21.71
C GLU A 36 7.41 -1.02 22.39
N LEU A 37 8.31 -0.27 21.75
CA LEU A 37 8.74 1.04 22.27
C LEU A 37 7.70 2.12 22.00
N LYS A 38 7.21 2.18 20.76
CA LYS A 38 6.21 3.16 20.35
C LYS A 38 5.39 2.62 19.17
N PRO A 39 4.09 2.32 19.36
CA PRO A 39 3.21 1.99 18.24
C PRO A 39 3.13 3.13 17.22
N THR A 40 3.42 2.83 15.96
CA THR A 40 3.32 3.76 14.83
C THR A 40 2.62 3.09 13.65
N ALA A 41 1.88 3.88 12.86
CA ALA A 41 1.21 3.37 11.67
C ALA A 41 2.22 2.83 10.64
N GLU A 42 3.36 3.46 10.53
CA GLU A 42 4.47 3.04 9.66
C GLU A 42 4.98 1.65 10.03
N ALA A 43 5.29 1.42 11.31
CA ALA A 43 5.84 0.14 11.74
C ALA A 43 4.84 -1.01 11.60
N TYR A 44 3.57 -0.79 11.88
CA TYR A 44 2.51 -1.78 11.59
C TYR A 44 2.40 -2.07 10.10
N THR A 45 2.35 -1.04 9.26
CA THR A 45 2.22 -1.19 7.80
C THR A 45 3.38 -1.99 7.22
N PHE A 46 4.61 -1.68 7.61
CA PHE A 46 5.82 -2.36 7.12
C PHE A 46 5.96 -3.78 7.66
N ARG A 47 5.54 -4.05 8.90
CA ARG A 47 5.46 -5.44 9.40
C ARG A 47 4.42 -6.24 8.63
N GLY A 48 3.28 -5.64 8.29
CA GLY A 48 2.30 -6.23 7.38
C GLY A 48 2.90 -6.55 6.01
N TRP A 49 3.75 -5.69 5.50
CA TRP A 49 4.47 -5.90 4.24
C TRP A 49 5.38 -7.15 4.32
N ALA A 50 6.13 -7.28 5.42
CA ALA A 50 6.94 -8.47 5.65
C ALA A 50 6.08 -9.75 5.67
N TYR A 51 4.94 -9.74 6.36
CA TYR A 51 4.00 -10.87 6.37
C TYR A 51 3.44 -11.19 4.99
N SER A 52 3.15 -10.19 4.16
CA SER A 52 2.66 -10.42 2.80
C SER A 52 3.69 -11.15 1.93
N PHE A 53 4.97 -10.85 2.07
CA PHE A 53 6.04 -11.57 1.38
C PHE A 53 6.19 -13.03 1.85
N GLU A 54 5.75 -13.33 3.06
CA GLU A 54 5.65 -14.71 3.57
C GLU A 54 4.35 -15.41 3.13
N GLY A 55 3.49 -14.75 2.36
CA GLY A 55 2.18 -15.27 1.96
C GLY A 55 1.10 -15.20 3.06
N ARG A 56 1.37 -14.54 4.17
CA ARG A 56 0.49 -14.37 5.32
C ARG A 56 -0.42 -13.16 5.13
N LEU A 57 -1.30 -13.22 4.12
CA LEU A 57 -2.09 -12.05 3.71
C LEU A 57 -3.13 -11.62 4.76
N ASP A 58 -3.75 -12.55 5.47
CA ASP A 58 -4.69 -12.20 6.55
C ASP A 58 -3.98 -11.47 7.71
N ASP A 59 -2.79 -11.92 8.08
CA ASP A 59 -1.96 -11.25 9.09
C ASP A 59 -1.53 -9.85 8.60
N ALA A 60 -1.18 -9.72 7.32
CA ALA A 60 -0.82 -8.43 6.71
C ALA A 60 -1.99 -7.44 6.74
N ILE A 61 -3.20 -7.89 6.43
CA ILE A 61 -4.42 -7.08 6.52
C ILE A 61 -4.67 -6.63 7.95
N GLU A 62 -4.51 -7.52 8.92
CA GLU A 62 -4.71 -7.18 10.34
C GLU A 62 -3.68 -6.13 10.82
N GLU A 63 -2.43 -6.23 10.40
CA GLU A 63 -1.41 -5.21 10.68
C GLU A 63 -1.79 -3.84 10.09
N CYS A 64 -2.30 -3.82 8.87
CA CYS A 64 -2.81 -2.59 8.25
C CYS A 64 -4.01 -2.00 9.02
N ARG A 65 -4.90 -2.83 9.56
CA ARG A 65 -6.00 -2.37 10.42
C ARG A 65 -5.48 -1.72 11.70
N LYS A 66 -4.46 -2.28 12.33
CA LYS A 66 -3.78 -1.68 13.49
C LYS A 66 -3.12 -0.35 13.13
N ALA A 67 -2.50 -0.26 11.94
CA ALA A 67 -1.94 0.98 11.43
C ALA A 67 -3.00 2.07 11.30
N ILE A 68 -4.16 1.76 10.72
CA ILE A 68 -5.28 2.70 10.53
C ILE A 68 -5.84 3.14 11.89
N THR A 69 -5.95 2.25 12.86
CA THR A 69 -6.37 2.60 14.23
C THR A 69 -5.38 3.54 14.90
N THR A 70 -4.08 3.35 14.65
CA THR A 70 -3.01 4.17 15.23
C THR A 70 -2.96 5.57 14.61
N ASP A 71 -3.06 5.66 13.28
CA ASP A 71 -3.13 6.92 12.53
C ASP A 71 -4.02 6.76 11.29
N PRO A 72 -5.30 7.13 11.37
CA PRO A 72 -6.22 7.02 10.24
C PRO A 72 -5.91 7.97 9.07
N THR A 73 -5.00 8.93 9.24
CA THR A 73 -4.58 9.85 8.17
C THR A 73 -3.53 9.27 7.24
N PHE A 74 -2.85 8.20 7.66
CA PHE A 74 -1.80 7.53 6.89
C PHE A 74 -2.42 6.63 5.82
N GLY A 75 -2.16 6.94 4.53
CA GLY A 75 -2.86 6.32 3.41
C GLY A 75 -2.34 4.95 2.98
N ASN A 76 -1.07 4.65 3.23
CA ASN A 76 -0.42 3.41 2.79
C ASN A 76 -1.18 2.14 3.22
N PRO A 77 -1.62 1.97 4.48
CA PRO A 77 -2.30 0.74 4.89
C PRO A 77 -3.64 0.53 4.19
N TYR A 78 -4.35 1.59 3.80
CA TYR A 78 -5.58 1.45 3.01
C TYR A 78 -5.31 0.87 1.63
N ASN A 79 -4.31 1.38 0.93
CA ASN A 79 -3.90 0.85 -0.36
C ASN A 79 -3.39 -0.60 -0.26
N ASP A 80 -2.63 -0.89 0.77
CA ASP A 80 -2.06 -2.23 0.99
C ASP A 80 -3.15 -3.27 1.28
N ILE A 81 -4.17 -2.93 2.09
CA ILE A 81 -5.35 -3.81 2.27
C ILE A 81 -6.01 -4.10 0.92
N GLY A 82 -6.20 -3.08 0.08
CA GLY A 82 -6.75 -3.27 -1.26
C GLY A 82 -5.93 -4.27 -2.09
N CYS A 83 -4.59 -4.13 -2.07
CA CYS A 83 -3.69 -5.06 -2.76
C CYS A 83 -3.79 -6.48 -2.21
N TYR A 84 -3.77 -6.66 -0.89
CA TYR A 84 -3.85 -7.98 -0.25
C TYR A 84 -5.21 -8.65 -0.51
N LEU A 85 -6.30 -7.89 -0.52
CA LEU A 85 -7.63 -8.40 -0.87
C LEU A 85 -7.69 -8.88 -2.33
N MET A 86 -7.04 -8.17 -3.25
CA MET A 86 -6.92 -8.64 -4.64
C MET A 86 -6.14 -9.95 -4.71
N GLU A 87 -5.03 -10.07 -4.00
CA GLU A 87 -4.24 -11.31 -3.93
C GLU A 87 -5.01 -12.47 -3.29
N CYS A 88 -5.88 -12.19 -2.32
CA CYS A 88 -6.78 -13.18 -1.72
C CYS A 88 -7.97 -13.58 -2.61
N GLY A 89 -8.11 -13.01 -3.82
CA GLY A 89 -9.26 -13.26 -4.68
C GLY A 89 -10.55 -12.57 -4.23
N ARG A 90 -10.45 -11.46 -3.50
CA ARG A 90 -11.56 -10.64 -2.99
C ARG A 90 -11.55 -9.22 -3.59
N PRO A 91 -11.51 -9.08 -4.93
CA PRO A 91 -11.33 -7.78 -5.59
C PRO A 91 -12.51 -6.82 -5.36
N GLU A 92 -13.73 -7.33 -5.10
CA GLU A 92 -14.90 -6.49 -4.85
C GLU A 92 -14.72 -5.64 -3.59
N GLU A 93 -14.11 -6.22 -2.56
CA GLU A 93 -13.83 -5.52 -1.30
C GLU A 93 -12.67 -4.53 -1.44
N ALA A 94 -11.73 -4.77 -2.36
CA ALA A 94 -10.56 -3.93 -2.56
C ALA A 94 -10.90 -2.52 -3.04
N VAL A 95 -11.97 -2.34 -3.83
CA VAL A 95 -12.37 -1.05 -4.40
C VAL A 95 -12.53 0.02 -3.32
N ALA A 96 -13.31 -0.27 -2.29
CA ALA A 96 -13.56 0.68 -1.20
C ALA A 96 -12.26 1.08 -0.47
N TRP A 97 -11.31 0.16 -0.33
CA TRP A 97 -10.02 0.44 0.31
C TRP A 97 -9.13 1.35 -0.53
N PHE A 98 -9.07 1.13 -1.84
CA PHE A 98 -8.34 2.04 -2.73
C PHE A 98 -8.97 3.43 -2.75
N GLU A 99 -10.30 3.55 -2.74
CA GLU A 99 -10.97 4.85 -2.65
C GLU A 99 -10.62 5.59 -1.34
N LYS A 100 -10.61 4.89 -0.21
CA LYS A 100 -10.15 5.45 1.07
C LYS A 100 -8.70 5.91 1.02
N ALA A 101 -7.82 5.15 0.36
CA ALA A 101 -6.42 5.52 0.20
C ALA A 101 -6.27 6.85 -0.58
N LYS A 102 -7.08 7.07 -1.62
CA LYS A 102 -7.07 8.32 -2.39
C LYS A 102 -7.40 9.55 -1.53
N GLU A 103 -8.28 9.39 -0.55
CA GLU A 103 -8.75 10.46 0.34
C GLU A 103 -7.82 10.72 1.53
N ALA A 104 -6.89 9.82 1.82
CA ALA A 104 -6.02 9.93 2.98
C ALA A 104 -5.13 11.17 2.91
N PRO A 105 -5.10 12.02 3.96
CA PRO A 105 -4.35 13.29 3.94
C PRO A 105 -2.83 13.09 3.82
N ARG A 106 -2.31 12.03 4.44
CA ARG A 106 -0.88 11.72 4.51
C ARG A 106 -0.58 10.46 3.74
N TYR A 107 -0.38 10.58 2.44
CA TYR A 107 -0.04 9.47 1.57
C TYR A 107 0.95 9.87 0.46
N GLU A 108 2.07 9.22 0.42
CA GLU A 108 3.03 9.21 -0.68
C GLU A 108 3.47 7.77 -0.94
N PRO A 109 3.49 7.33 -2.19
CA PRO A 109 3.11 8.04 -3.44
C PRO A 109 1.61 7.92 -3.77
N ARG A 110 0.95 9.07 -3.94
CA ARG A 110 -0.51 9.20 -4.12
C ARG A 110 -1.08 8.57 -5.38
N HIS A 111 -0.28 8.28 -6.38
CA HIS A 111 -0.75 7.70 -7.64
C HIS A 111 -1.03 6.19 -7.55
N PHE A 112 -0.50 5.48 -6.57
CA PHE A 112 -0.64 4.02 -6.46
C PHE A 112 -2.10 3.53 -6.34
N PRO A 113 -2.99 4.10 -5.53
CA PRO A 113 -4.38 3.64 -5.50
C PRO A 113 -5.10 3.79 -6.83
N TYR A 114 -4.77 4.82 -7.60
CA TYR A 114 -5.30 5.01 -8.95
C TYR A 114 -4.81 3.93 -9.92
N LEU A 115 -3.51 3.60 -9.90
CA LEU A 115 -2.96 2.51 -10.70
C LEU A 115 -3.62 1.17 -10.36
N ASN A 116 -3.79 0.88 -9.07
CA ASN A 116 -4.37 -0.37 -8.61
C ASN A 116 -5.85 -0.49 -8.99
N LEU A 117 -6.64 0.60 -8.83
CA LEU A 117 -8.01 0.64 -9.31
C LEU A 117 -8.10 0.52 -10.83
N GLY A 118 -7.25 1.22 -11.57
CA GLY A 118 -7.20 1.11 -13.02
C GLY A 118 -6.97 -0.33 -13.47
N ARG A 119 -6.02 -1.03 -12.87
CA ARG A 119 -5.74 -2.45 -13.16
C ARG A 119 -6.92 -3.36 -12.83
N LEU A 120 -7.56 -3.12 -11.69
CA LEU A 120 -8.77 -3.85 -11.29
C LEU A 120 -9.92 -3.63 -12.29
N ARG A 121 -10.15 -2.38 -12.73
CA ARG A 121 -11.14 -2.04 -13.75
C ARG A 121 -10.84 -2.74 -15.08
N VAL A 122 -9.57 -2.76 -15.51
CA VAL A 122 -9.17 -3.50 -16.72
C VAL A 122 -9.49 -4.99 -16.59
N SER A 123 -9.20 -5.61 -15.45
CA SER A 123 -9.50 -7.03 -15.24
C SER A 123 -10.99 -7.38 -15.30
N ARG A 124 -11.86 -6.39 -15.13
CA ARG A 124 -13.33 -6.50 -15.25
C ARG A 124 -13.87 -6.09 -16.61
N GLY A 125 -13.02 -5.62 -17.53
CA GLY A 125 -13.45 -5.06 -18.80
C GLY A 125 -14.09 -3.67 -18.71
N GLU A 126 -13.99 -3.00 -17.58
CA GLU A 126 -14.48 -1.66 -17.30
C GLU A 126 -13.47 -0.61 -17.84
N PHE A 127 -13.28 -0.58 -19.16
CA PHE A 127 -12.19 0.17 -19.78
C PHE A 127 -12.34 1.68 -19.70
N ALA A 128 -13.56 2.21 -19.76
CA ALA A 128 -13.82 3.63 -19.62
C ALA A 128 -13.46 4.14 -18.22
N GLU A 129 -13.86 3.40 -17.20
CA GLU A 129 -13.54 3.67 -15.80
C GLU A 129 -12.03 3.52 -15.53
N ALA A 130 -11.40 2.51 -16.16
CA ALA A 130 -9.95 2.31 -16.06
C ALA A 130 -9.16 3.51 -16.63
N LEU A 131 -9.60 4.08 -17.75
CA LEU A 131 -8.99 5.30 -18.33
C LEU A 131 -9.01 6.46 -17.34
N VAL A 132 -10.13 6.68 -16.66
CA VAL A 132 -10.27 7.73 -15.64
C VAL A 132 -9.24 7.52 -14.51
N GLU A 133 -9.08 6.28 -14.06
CA GLU A 133 -8.12 5.97 -13.00
C GLU A 133 -6.67 6.20 -13.44
N PHE A 134 -6.28 5.74 -14.61
CA PHE A 134 -4.91 5.97 -15.11
C PHE A 134 -4.62 7.45 -15.42
N GLN A 135 -5.61 8.20 -15.86
CA GLN A 135 -5.49 9.67 -15.99
C GLN A 135 -5.27 10.31 -14.61
N GLY A 136 -6.05 9.90 -13.61
CA GLY A 136 -5.88 10.35 -12.23
C GLY A 136 -4.49 10.02 -11.65
N ALA A 137 -3.93 8.87 -12.02
CA ALA A 137 -2.55 8.50 -11.65
C ALA A 137 -1.53 9.48 -12.27
N LEU A 138 -1.69 9.83 -13.56
CA LEU A 138 -0.79 10.78 -14.24
C LEU A 138 -0.89 12.20 -13.73
N GLU A 139 -2.05 12.63 -13.24
CA GLU A 139 -2.19 13.94 -12.58
C GLU A 139 -1.31 14.04 -11.33
N ARG A 140 -1.07 12.93 -10.66
CA ARG A 140 -0.28 12.84 -9.43
C ARG A 140 1.18 12.46 -9.64
N CYS A 141 1.44 11.68 -10.67
CA CYS A 141 2.78 11.29 -11.09
C CYS A 141 2.88 11.41 -12.63
N PRO A 142 3.15 12.61 -13.16
CA PRO A 142 3.34 12.81 -14.59
C PRO A 142 4.49 11.94 -15.11
N GLY A 143 4.23 11.19 -16.17
CA GLY A 143 5.21 10.30 -16.75
C GLY A 143 5.29 8.90 -16.13
N ASP A 144 4.36 8.52 -15.23
CA ASP A 144 4.31 7.16 -14.71
C ASP A 144 4.22 6.15 -15.87
N PRO A 145 5.20 5.21 -15.99
CA PRO A 145 5.29 4.34 -17.16
C PRO A 145 4.17 3.30 -17.19
N ILE A 146 3.62 2.92 -16.04
CA ILE A 146 2.52 1.95 -15.96
C ILE A 146 1.24 2.60 -16.48
N ALA A 147 0.90 3.78 -15.97
CA ALA A 147 -0.29 4.52 -16.42
C ALA A 147 -0.22 4.83 -17.92
N LEU A 148 0.92 5.31 -18.41
CA LEU A 148 1.11 5.61 -19.84
C LEU A 148 0.90 4.37 -20.72
N ARG A 149 1.46 3.23 -20.31
CA ARG A 149 1.31 1.97 -21.07
C ARG A 149 -0.14 1.50 -21.11
N PHE A 150 -0.86 1.58 -19.99
CA PHE A 150 -2.28 1.21 -19.96
C PHE A 150 -3.14 2.16 -20.78
N LEU A 151 -2.90 3.46 -20.72
CA LEU A 151 -3.63 4.45 -21.54
C LEU A 151 -3.42 4.18 -23.03
N GLU A 152 -2.21 3.87 -23.46
CA GLU A 152 -1.94 3.52 -24.84
C GLU A 152 -2.67 2.24 -25.28
N ALA A 153 -2.61 1.20 -24.43
CA ALA A 153 -3.29 -0.07 -24.72
C ALA A 153 -4.82 0.07 -24.79
N LEU A 154 -5.40 0.96 -23.96
CA LEU A 154 -6.86 1.14 -23.88
C LEU A 154 -7.45 2.05 -24.96
N LYS A 155 -6.64 2.83 -25.68
CA LYS A 155 -7.11 3.72 -26.76
C LYS A 155 -8.00 3.01 -27.79
N ASN A 156 -7.70 1.76 -28.07
CA ASN A 156 -8.40 0.96 -29.06
C ASN A 156 -9.68 0.27 -28.53
N HIS A 157 -9.93 0.34 -27.22
CA HIS A 157 -11.05 -0.34 -26.57
C HIS A 157 -12.21 0.60 -26.20
N VAL A 158 -12.00 1.91 -26.28
CA VAL A 158 -12.97 2.93 -25.80
C VAL A 158 -13.48 3.84 -26.93
N ASN A 159 -13.11 3.54 -28.17
CA ASN A 159 -13.62 4.24 -29.39
C ASN A 159 -14.85 3.54 -29.96
#